data_623821e289c7f5d9a425fe493ec151a4
#
_entry.id   623821e289c7f5d9a425fe493ec151a4
#
_cell.length_a   1.000
_cell.length_b   1.000
_cell.length_c   1.000
_cell.angle_alpha   90.00
_cell.angle_beta   90.00
_cell.angle_gamma   90.00
#
_symmetry.space_group_name_H-M   'P 1'
#
loop_
_entity.id
_entity.type
_entity.pdbx_description
1 polymer ?
#
loop_
_entity_poly.entity_id
_entity_poly.type
_entity_poly.pdbx_seq_one_letter_code
_entity_poly.pdbx_strand_id
1 'polypeptide(L)'
;MNDRRDFLTASLMGLAASFIATHESGAAPTVTARLAPTAKPLAQKPTPAVNLDGWQITATEVSYPPGEASGQHRHPGFVIGYVLEGQYKFAVNNDAPTVLAAGQMFFESFDAPGQVHAVSGNASTTQTTRILAIVFHKKGDPVSLPG
;
A
#
# COMPACT_ATOMS: atom_id res chain seq x y z
N MET A 1 12.79 39.42 35.33
CA MET A 1 13.25 38.80 36.58
C MET A 1 14.01 37.54 36.20
N ASN A 2 15.30 37.58 36.47
CA ASN A 2 16.28 36.55 36.15
C ASN A 2 16.07 35.31 37.03
N ASP A 3 16.33 34.14 36.48
CA ASP A 3 16.98 33.13 37.30
C ASP A 3 17.86 32.23 36.44
N ARG A 4 19.13 32.26 36.78
CA ARG A 4 20.22 31.48 36.21
C ARG A 4 20.44 30.31 37.14
N ARG A 5 20.53 29.12 36.62
CA ARG A 5 20.93 27.94 37.38
C ARG A 5 22.35 27.54 36.98
N ASP A 6 23.21 27.67 37.95
CA ASP A 6 24.61 27.31 37.89
C ASP A 6 24.82 25.79 37.86
N PHE A 7 25.67 25.35 36.94
CA PHE A 7 26.16 23.98 36.92
C PHE A 7 27.34 23.82 37.84
N LEU A 8 27.16 23.01 38.89
CA LEU A 8 28.24 22.55 39.76
C LEU A 8 29.00 21.39 39.10
N THR A 9 30.25 21.62 38.74
CA THR A 9 31.21 20.60 38.38
C THR A 9 31.79 19.98 39.63
N ALA A 10 31.55 18.69 39.86
CA ALA A 10 32.24 17.93 40.88
C ALA A 10 33.28 17.02 40.23
N SER A 11 34.56 17.39 40.44
CA SER A 11 35.71 16.50 40.20
C SER A 11 35.81 15.48 41.32
N LEU A 12 35.80 14.19 40.99
CA LEU A 12 36.24 13.13 41.88
C LEU A 12 37.50 12.47 41.28
N MET A 13 38.64 12.71 41.90
CA MET A 13 39.85 11.89 41.80
C MET A 13 39.63 10.67 42.73
N GLY A 14 39.97 9.48 42.25
CA GLY A 14 40.04 8.36 43.20
C GLY A 14 40.43 7.01 42.61
N LEU A 15 41.66 6.64 42.84
CA LEU A 15 42.27 5.31 42.97
C LEU A 15 42.15 4.33 41.77
N ALA A 16 43.32 4.13 41.17
CA ALA A 16 43.64 2.98 40.34
C ALA A 16 43.80 1.73 41.20
N ALA A 17 42.90 0.75 41.03
CA ALA A 17 43.12 -0.64 41.50
C ALA A 17 43.38 -1.49 40.25
N SER A 18 44.62 -1.94 40.08
CA SER A 18 45.01 -2.86 39.00
C SER A 18 44.46 -4.25 39.30
N PHE A 19 43.39 -4.62 38.62
CA PHE A 19 42.97 -6.00 38.49
C PHE A 19 43.53 -6.59 37.21
N ILE A 20 44.41 -7.57 37.33
CA ILE A 20 44.81 -8.43 36.22
C ILE A 20 43.63 -9.35 35.93
N ALA A 21 42.82 -9.00 34.96
CA ALA A 21 41.79 -9.86 34.42
C ALA A 21 42.42 -10.72 33.32
N THR A 22 42.42 -12.02 33.50
CA THR A 22 42.69 -12.99 32.44
C THR A 22 41.61 -12.87 31.38
N HIS A 23 41.99 -12.39 30.20
CA HIS A 23 41.11 -12.32 29.06
C HIS A 23 40.81 -13.74 28.55
N GLU A 24 39.67 -14.31 28.91
CA GLU A 24 39.03 -15.29 28.09
C GLU A 24 38.53 -14.57 26.82
N SER A 25 39.10 -14.96 25.67
CA SER A 25 38.73 -14.43 24.35
C SER A 25 37.37 -15.01 23.96
N GLY A 26 36.30 -14.57 24.59
CA GLY A 26 34.95 -14.78 24.15
C GLY A 26 34.68 -13.96 22.88
N ALA A 27 34.41 -14.64 21.76
CA ALA A 27 34.02 -13.97 20.54
C ALA A 27 32.81 -13.07 20.85
N ALA A 28 32.93 -11.79 20.60
CA ALA A 28 31.85 -10.83 20.75
C ALA A 28 30.66 -11.28 19.88
N PRO A 29 29.42 -11.25 20.38
CA PRO A 29 28.27 -11.63 19.58
C PRO A 29 28.21 -10.72 18.36
N THR A 30 28.23 -11.34 17.17
CA THR A 30 28.05 -10.62 15.92
C THR A 30 26.62 -10.08 15.90
N VAL A 31 26.46 -8.80 16.20
CA VAL A 31 25.17 -8.12 16.06
C VAL A 31 24.88 -8.02 14.56
N THR A 32 24.07 -8.93 14.07
CA THR A 32 23.54 -8.83 12.72
C THR A 32 22.73 -7.54 12.64
N ALA A 33 23.23 -6.57 11.89
CA ALA A 33 22.53 -5.30 11.68
C ALA A 33 21.15 -5.59 11.07
N ARG A 34 20.09 -5.36 11.83
CA ARG A 34 18.73 -5.51 11.37
C ARG A 34 18.45 -4.36 10.40
N LEU A 35 18.15 -4.70 9.14
CA LEU A 35 17.76 -3.71 8.15
C LEU A 35 16.50 -2.99 8.62
N ALA A 36 16.52 -1.66 8.57
CA ALA A 36 15.35 -0.85 8.87
C ALA A 36 14.27 -1.04 7.80
N PRO A 37 12.97 -1.02 8.17
CA PRO A 37 11.89 -1.02 7.19
C PRO A 37 12.03 0.17 6.24
N THR A 38 11.76 -0.06 4.95
CA THR A 38 11.70 0.98 3.92
C THR A 38 10.27 1.15 3.44
N ALA A 39 9.88 2.40 3.11
CA ALA A 39 8.58 2.72 2.55
C ALA A 39 8.76 3.51 1.26
N LYS A 40 8.01 3.14 0.23
CA LYS A 40 7.99 3.82 -1.06
C LYS A 40 6.53 4.03 -1.46
N PRO A 41 6.08 5.28 -1.73
CA PRO A 41 4.78 5.52 -2.32
C PRO A 41 4.65 4.81 -3.68
N LEU A 42 3.55 4.09 -3.90
CA LEU A 42 3.25 3.43 -5.17
C LEU A 42 2.45 4.34 -6.10
N ALA A 43 1.50 5.07 -5.53
CA ALA A 43 0.69 6.05 -6.25
C ALA A 43 0.19 7.13 -5.29
N GLN A 44 -0.20 8.27 -5.85
CA GLN A 44 -0.80 9.38 -5.12
C GLN A 44 -1.87 10.00 -6.00
N LYS A 45 -3.10 10.13 -5.49
CA LYS A 45 -4.21 10.73 -6.23
C LYS A 45 -5.08 11.54 -5.27
N PRO A 46 -5.55 12.74 -5.67
CA PRO A 46 -6.51 13.49 -4.88
C PRO A 46 -7.77 12.65 -4.63
N THR A 47 -8.34 12.75 -3.45
CA THR A 47 -9.62 12.11 -3.15
C THR A 47 -10.76 12.86 -3.82
N PRO A 48 -11.85 12.17 -4.22
CA PRO A 48 -13.08 12.83 -4.62
C PRO A 48 -13.61 13.71 -3.49
N ALA A 49 -14.30 14.79 -3.85
CA ALA A 49 -15.00 15.63 -2.87
C ALA A 49 -16.30 14.94 -2.42
N VAL A 50 -16.19 14.01 -1.49
CA VAL A 50 -17.32 13.24 -0.97
C VAL A 50 -17.37 13.28 0.56
N ASN A 51 -18.61 13.36 1.12
CA ASN A 51 -18.83 13.04 2.51
C ASN A 51 -18.97 11.51 2.64
N LEU A 52 -18.13 10.91 3.48
CA LEU A 52 -18.10 9.45 3.69
C LEU A 52 -19.08 8.97 4.77
N ASP A 53 -19.96 9.82 5.31
CA ASP A 53 -20.99 9.41 6.26
C ASP A 53 -21.93 8.37 5.63
N GLY A 54 -22.06 7.21 6.27
CA GLY A 54 -22.87 6.10 5.77
C GLY A 54 -22.22 5.30 4.63
N TRP A 55 -20.93 5.54 4.35
CA TRP A 55 -20.16 4.73 3.41
C TRP A 55 -19.55 3.49 4.08
N GLN A 56 -19.15 2.55 3.27
CA GLN A 56 -18.41 1.35 3.66
C GLN A 56 -17.34 1.04 2.63
N ILE A 57 -16.41 0.19 3.03
CA ILE A 57 -15.33 -0.31 2.17
C ILE A 57 -15.57 -1.81 1.97
N THR A 58 -15.54 -2.25 0.72
CA THR A 58 -15.51 -3.68 0.37
C THR A 58 -14.20 -3.99 -0.34
N ALA A 59 -13.39 -4.86 0.24
CA ALA A 59 -12.16 -5.35 -0.37
C ALA A 59 -12.43 -6.73 -0.97
N THR A 60 -12.15 -6.88 -2.27
CA THR A 60 -12.39 -8.12 -3.03
C THR A 60 -11.13 -8.51 -3.77
N GLU A 61 -10.69 -9.74 -3.60
CA GLU A 61 -9.70 -10.33 -4.49
C GLU A 61 -10.42 -10.94 -5.69
N VAL A 62 -9.98 -10.56 -6.89
CA VAL A 62 -10.50 -11.09 -8.16
C VAL A 62 -9.39 -11.84 -8.86
N SER A 63 -9.70 -13.08 -9.29
CA SER A 63 -8.78 -13.93 -10.04
C SER A 63 -9.29 -14.13 -11.46
N TYR A 64 -8.47 -13.79 -12.44
CA TYR A 64 -8.76 -13.96 -13.86
C TYR A 64 -7.89 -15.11 -14.40
N PRO A 65 -8.49 -16.23 -14.83
CA PRO A 65 -7.77 -17.24 -15.59
C PRO A 65 -7.12 -16.67 -16.86
N PRO A 66 -6.21 -17.40 -17.52
CA PRO A 66 -5.58 -16.94 -18.75
C PRO A 66 -6.60 -16.53 -19.82
N GLY A 67 -6.48 -15.31 -20.32
CA GLY A 67 -7.34 -14.77 -21.38
C GLY A 67 -8.76 -14.34 -20.95
N GLU A 68 -9.15 -14.56 -19.68
CA GLU A 68 -10.48 -14.24 -19.19
C GLU A 68 -10.61 -12.76 -18.78
N ALA A 69 -11.84 -12.25 -18.86
CA ALA A 69 -12.20 -10.88 -18.52
C ALA A 69 -13.60 -10.80 -17.92
N SER A 70 -13.86 -9.78 -17.12
CA SER A 70 -15.21 -9.40 -16.70
C SER A 70 -15.95 -8.66 -17.83
N GLY A 71 -17.28 -8.72 -17.78
CA GLY A 71 -18.11 -7.80 -18.57
C GLY A 71 -17.93 -6.35 -18.12
N GLN A 72 -18.37 -5.42 -18.98
CA GLN A 72 -18.41 -4.00 -18.63
C GLN A 72 -19.30 -3.79 -17.40
N HIS A 73 -18.83 -2.96 -16.48
CA HIS A 73 -19.55 -2.64 -15.26
C HIS A 73 -19.14 -1.25 -14.75
N ARG A 74 -19.82 -0.78 -13.71
CA ARG A 74 -19.49 0.46 -13.01
C ARG A 74 -19.58 0.26 -11.50
N HIS A 75 -18.92 1.10 -10.75
CA HIS A 75 -19.03 1.12 -9.30
C HIS A 75 -19.85 2.35 -8.86
N PRO A 76 -20.80 2.20 -7.90
CA PRO A 76 -21.61 3.33 -7.40
C PRO A 76 -20.78 4.33 -6.57
N GLY A 77 -19.52 4.04 -6.31
CA GLY A 77 -18.56 4.87 -5.61
C GLY A 77 -17.26 4.99 -6.37
N PHE A 78 -16.14 4.78 -5.69
CA PHE A 78 -14.81 4.82 -6.30
C PHE A 78 -13.96 3.62 -5.86
N VAL A 79 -12.96 3.28 -6.66
CA VAL A 79 -12.13 2.09 -6.48
C VAL A 79 -10.66 2.44 -6.41
N ILE A 80 -9.97 1.81 -5.48
CA ILE A 80 -8.51 1.68 -5.46
C ILE A 80 -8.21 0.23 -5.80
N GLY A 81 -7.48 -0.01 -6.88
CA GLY A 81 -7.04 -1.34 -7.27
C GLY A 81 -5.53 -1.54 -7.19
N TYR A 82 -5.14 -2.78 -6.93
CA TYR A 82 -3.73 -3.19 -6.87
C TYR A 82 -3.55 -4.55 -7.54
N VAL A 83 -2.59 -4.65 -8.45
CA VAL A 83 -2.27 -5.91 -9.11
C VAL A 83 -1.38 -6.75 -8.20
N LEU A 84 -1.92 -7.86 -7.70
CA LEU A 84 -1.23 -8.80 -6.82
C LEU A 84 -0.29 -9.70 -7.62
N GLU A 85 -0.75 -10.15 -8.81
CA GLU A 85 -0.04 -11.13 -9.63
C GLU A 85 -0.45 -10.98 -11.10
N GLY A 86 0.47 -11.31 -12.01
CA GLY A 86 0.22 -11.38 -13.45
C GLY A 86 0.18 -10.04 -14.15
N GLN A 87 -0.64 -9.95 -15.20
CA GLN A 87 -0.76 -8.80 -16.10
C GLN A 87 -2.24 -8.42 -16.26
N TYR A 88 -2.64 -7.34 -15.62
CA TYR A 88 -4.02 -6.87 -15.62
C TYR A 88 -4.28 -5.88 -16.76
N LYS A 89 -5.22 -6.20 -17.64
CA LYS A 89 -5.70 -5.34 -18.72
C LYS A 89 -6.82 -4.46 -18.20
N PHE A 90 -6.64 -3.15 -18.27
CA PHE A 90 -7.49 -2.15 -17.65
C PHE A 90 -7.84 -1.02 -18.62
N ALA A 91 -9.10 -0.64 -18.68
CA ALA A 91 -9.55 0.60 -19.30
C ALA A 91 -10.86 1.10 -18.67
N VAL A 92 -11.03 2.41 -18.62
CA VAL A 92 -12.26 3.08 -18.21
C VAL A 92 -12.84 3.88 -19.37
N ASN A 93 -14.17 3.93 -19.45
CA ASN A 93 -14.89 4.61 -20.52
C ASN A 93 -14.38 4.19 -21.91
N ASN A 94 -13.98 5.19 -22.73
CA ASN A 94 -13.45 4.99 -24.09
C ASN A 94 -11.91 5.05 -24.14
N ASP A 95 -11.24 4.95 -22.99
CA ASP A 95 -9.78 5.00 -22.96
C ASP A 95 -9.17 3.76 -23.62
N ALA A 96 -8.00 3.94 -24.22
CA ALA A 96 -7.22 2.82 -24.73
C ALA A 96 -6.80 1.89 -23.58
N PRO A 97 -6.99 0.56 -23.72
CA PRO A 97 -6.59 -0.37 -22.68
C PRO A 97 -5.10 -0.29 -22.38
N THR A 98 -4.77 -0.29 -21.10
CA THR A 98 -3.40 -0.40 -20.58
C THR A 98 -3.20 -1.75 -19.93
N VAL A 99 -1.94 -2.22 -19.87
CA VAL A 99 -1.56 -3.43 -19.15
C VAL A 99 -0.76 -3.04 -17.91
N LEU A 100 -1.24 -3.45 -16.76
CA LEU A 100 -0.64 -3.21 -15.46
C LEU A 100 0.00 -4.51 -14.96
N ALA A 101 1.25 -4.42 -14.53
CA ALA A 101 1.98 -5.53 -13.94
C ALA A 101 1.73 -5.63 -12.43
N ALA A 102 2.10 -6.76 -11.83
CA ALA A 102 2.12 -6.93 -10.38
C ALA A 102 2.85 -5.77 -9.68
N GLY A 103 2.28 -5.25 -8.59
CA GLY A 103 2.79 -4.10 -7.87
C GLY A 103 2.28 -2.74 -8.36
N GLN A 104 1.54 -2.67 -9.45
CA GLN A 104 0.96 -1.43 -9.96
C GLN A 104 -0.48 -1.23 -9.46
N MET A 105 -0.89 0.04 -9.42
CA MET A 105 -2.21 0.46 -8.95
C MET A 105 -3.05 1.03 -10.10
N PHE A 106 -4.37 0.95 -9.92
CA PHE A 106 -5.35 1.62 -10.76
C PHE A 106 -6.43 2.29 -9.90
N PHE A 107 -7.19 3.20 -10.51
CA PHE A 107 -8.24 3.95 -9.85
C PHE A 107 -9.44 4.07 -10.78
N GLU A 108 -10.65 3.95 -10.21
CA GLU A 108 -11.89 4.11 -10.92
C GLU A 108 -12.80 5.10 -10.22
N SER A 109 -13.49 5.93 -11.01
CA SER A 109 -14.45 6.94 -10.55
C SER A 109 -13.86 8.03 -9.64
N PHE A 110 -12.54 8.12 -9.51
CA PHE A 110 -11.89 9.20 -8.74
C PHE A 110 -12.09 10.58 -9.36
N ASP A 111 -12.15 10.66 -10.67
CA ASP A 111 -12.28 11.91 -11.43
C ASP A 111 -13.69 12.09 -12.04
N ALA A 112 -14.46 11.00 -12.19
CA ALA A 112 -15.75 10.99 -12.88
C ALA A 112 -16.72 9.98 -12.24
N PRO A 113 -17.67 10.42 -11.42
CA PRO A 113 -18.73 9.55 -10.91
C PRO A 113 -19.48 8.83 -12.05
N GLY A 114 -19.77 7.53 -11.88
CA GLY A 114 -20.46 6.72 -12.89
C GLY A 114 -19.60 6.28 -14.08
N GLN A 115 -18.29 6.43 -13.99
CA GLN A 115 -17.33 5.90 -14.96
C GLN A 115 -17.56 4.40 -15.19
N VAL A 116 -17.54 3.99 -16.47
CA VAL A 116 -17.64 2.59 -16.84
C VAL A 116 -16.26 1.95 -16.80
N HIS A 117 -16.12 0.85 -16.08
CA HIS A 117 -14.97 -0.04 -16.19
C HIS A 117 -15.13 -0.87 -17.47
N ALA A 118 -14.60 -0.35 -18.56
CA ALA A 118 -14.83 -0.87 -19.90
C ALA A 118 -14.02 -2.14 -20.19
N VAL A 119 -12.80 -2.24 -19.62
CA VAL A 119 -11.94 -3.41 -19.78
C VAL A 119 -11.36 -3.78 -18.40
N SER A 120 -11.67 -5.00 -17.97
CA SER A 120 -11.18 -5.60 -16.72
C SER A 120 -10.87 -7.06 -16.98
N GLY A 121 -9.59 -7.43 -17.10
CA GLY A 121 -9.25 -8.82 -17.43
C GLY A 121 -7.78 -9.15 -17.42
N ASN A 122 -7.48 -10.37 -17.81
CA ASN A 122 -6.13 -10.90 -17.90
C ASN A 122 -5.51 -10.62 -19.28
N ALA A 123 -4.37 -9.96 -19.32
CA ALA A 123 -3.63 -9.74 -20.57
C ALA A 123 -2.80 -10.96 -20.99
N SER A 124 -2.53 -11.91 -20.07
CA SER A 124 -1.79 -13.13 -20.32
C SER A 124 -2.72 -14.25 -20.80
N THR A 125 -2.30 -15.02 -21.80
CA THR A 125 -2.99 -16.22 -22.27
C THR A 125 -2.48 -17.51 -21.60
N THR A 126 -1.51 -17.41 -20.70
CA THR A 126 -0.85 -18.57 -20.09
C THR A 126 -0.76 -18.52 -18.57
N GLN A 127 -0.87 -17.33 -17.97
CA GLN A 127 -0.73 -17.11 -16.53
C GLN A 127 -1.99 -16.48 -15.95
N THR A 128 -2.33 -16.84 -14.74
CA THR A 128 -3.41 -16.19 -13.97
C THR A 128 -3.01 -14.77 -13.59
N THR A 129 -3.99 -13.86 -13.58
CA THR A 129 -3.86 -12.52 -13.02
C THR A 129 -4.74 -12.40 -11.80
N ARG A 130 -4.20 -11.82 -10.71
CA ARG A 130 -4.95 -11.53 -9.48
C ARG A 130 -4.85 -10.05 -9.13
N ILE A 131 -5.98 -9.48 -8.77
CA ILE A 131 -6.06 -8.09 -8.31
C ILE A 131 -6.75 -8.01 -6.95
N LEU A 132 -6.43 -6.98 -6.19
CA LEU A 132 -7.20 -6.53 -5.04
C LEU A 132 -7.96 -5.27 -5.46
N ALA A 133 -9.29 -5.32 -5.38
CA ALA A 133 -10.16 -4.16 -5.59
C ALA A 133 -10.74 -3.71 -4.24
N ILE A 134 -10.49 -2.46 -3.87
CA ILE A 134 -11.02 -1.82 -2.66
C ILE A 134 -12.05 -0.78 -3.11
N VAL A 135 -13.32 -1.13 -2.94
CA VAL A 135 -14.46 -0.33 -3.40
C VAL A 135 -15.04 0.46 -2.22
N PHE A 136 -15.10 1.77 -2.38
CA PHE A 136 -15.76 2.69 -1.46
C PHE A 136 -17.16 2.97 -1.99
N HIS A 137 -18.20 2.61 -1.24
CA HIS A 137 -19.59 2.77 -1.65
C HIS A 137 -20.51 3.01 -0.44
N LYS A 138 -21.72 3.51 -0.67
CA LYS A 138 -22.68 3.68 0.41
C LYS A 138 -23.13 2.32 0.93
N LYS A 139 -23.38 2.25 2.23
CA LYS A 139 -23.95 1.06 2.87
C LYS A 139 -25.31 0.71 2.25
N GLY A 140 -25.43 -0.51 1.75
CA GLY A 140 -26.63 -1.00 1.08
C GLY A 140 -26.57 -0.92 -0.46
N ASP A 141 -25.67 -0.14 -1.03
CA ASP A 141 -25.44 -0.17 -2.47
C ASP A 141 -24.70 -1.46 -2.88
N PRO A 142 -24.93 -1.97 -4.09
CA PRO A 142 -24.13 -3.08 -4.61
C PRO A 142 -22.68 -2.64 -4.84
N VAL A 143 -21.77 -3.62 -4.86
CA VAL A 143 -20.34 -3.34 -5.14
C VAL A 143 -20.13 -2.92 -6.60
N SER A 144 -20.95 -3.49 -7.52
CA SER A 144 -20.91 -3.17 -8.94
C SER A 144 -22.31 -3.18 -9.56
N LEU A 145 -22.47 -2.46 -10.65
CA LEU A 145 -23.67 -2.35 -11.48
C LEU A 145 -23.31 -2.71 -12.92
N PRO A 146 -24.27 -3.17 -13.74
CA PRO A 146 -24.04 -3.31 -15.19
C PRO A 146 -23.51 -2.03 -15.82
N GLY A 147 -22.61 -2.16 -16.78
CA GLY A 147 -22.00 -1.06 -17.53
C GLY A 147 -22.94 -0.46 -18.59
#